data_871f66c2f1e8493eddfe1c1c948975d4
#
_entry.id   871f66c2f1e8493eddfe1c1c948975d4
#
_cell.length_a   1.000
_cell.length_b   1.000
_cell.length_c   1.000
_cell.angle_alpha   90.00
_cell.angle_beta   90.00
_cell.angle_gamma   90.00
#
_symmetry.space_group_name_H-M   'P 1'
#
loop_
_entity.id
_entity.type
_entity.pdbx_description
1 polymer ?
#
loop_
_entity_poly.entity_id
_entity_poly.type
_entity_poly.pdbx_seq_one_letter_code
_entity_poly.pdbx_strand_id
1 'polypeptide(L)'
;MMIRAIIPTDFEEVDRCVFAAFKNDGEVALVRQLRADNDVLIELVAEEAGSIVGHDIASNLTLDPDLGLRCGGLAPLSVSPAHQSSGIGSKLMEAIIEKSRSIGLNALFLLGDPAYYQRFGFQITDIKSEYPAEYFQAYELTPECLIGAKAKAHYARAFSSI
;
A
#
# COMPACT_ATOMS: atom_id res chain seq x y z
N MET A 1 4.63 -20.94 0.15
CA MET A 1 4.72 -19.49 -0.09
C MET A 1 5.03 -18.79 1.21
N MET A 2 5.89 -17.78 1.14
CA MET A 2 6.30 -17.01 2.32
C MET A 2 6.16 -15.50 2.04
N ILE A 3 5.55 -14.79 2.97
CA ILE A 3 5.51 -13.31 2.96
C ILE A 3 6.63 -12.84 3.90
N ARG A 4 7.48 -11.94 3.41
CA ARG A 4 8.60 -11.42 4.21
C ARG A 4 8.94 -9.99 3.82
N ALA A 5 9.71 -9.33 4.68
CA ALA A 5 10.23 -8.00 4.37
C ALA A 5 11.21 -8.10 3.20
N ILE A 6 11.21 -7.07 2.36
CA ILE A 6 12.14 -6.96 1.25
C ILE A 6 13.58 -6.78 1.76
N ILE A 7 14.54 -7.29 1.01
CA ILE A 7 15.96 -6.99 1.20
C ILE A 7 16.51 -6.40 -0.10
N PRO A 8 17.63 -5.63 -0.06
CA PRO A 8 18.11 -4.93 -1.26
C PRO A 8 18.37 -5.83 -2.48
N THR A 9 18.78 -7.08 -2.27
CA THR A 9 19.00 -8.02 -3.37
C THR A 9 17.72 -8.42 -4.09
N ASP A 10 16.55 -8.12 -3.52
CA ASP A 10 15.26 -8.39 -4.15
C ASP A 10 14.84 -7.33 -5.17
N PHE A 11 15.43 -6.14 -5.15
CA PHE A 11 14.92 -4.98 -5.88
C PHE A 11 14.73 -5.23 -7.37
N GLU A 12 15.69 -5.87 -8.04
CA GLU A 12 15.55 -6.15 -9.46
C GLU A 12 14.39 -7.09 -9.76
N GLU A 13 14.26 -8.14 -8.98
CA GLU A 13 13.18 -9.12 -9.18
C GLU A 13 11.82 -8.52 -8.85
N VAL A 14 11.75 -7.65 -7.83
CA VAL A 14 10.54 -6.89 -7.52
C VAL A 14 10.15 -5.98 -8.69
N ASP A 15 11.12 -5.28 -9.28
CA ASP A 15 10.85 -4.42 -10.44
C ASP A 15 10.24 -5.22 -11.59
N ARG A 16 10.75 -6.43 -11.85
CA ARG A 16 10.18 -7.31 -12.87
C ARG A 16 8.77 -7.77 -12.52
N CYS A 17 8.52 -8.07 -11.25
CA CYS A 17 7.20 -8.46 -10.78
C CYS A 17 6.19 -7.33 -10.94
N VAL A 18 6.55 -6.12 -10.52
CA VAL A 18 5.70 -4.93 -10.65
C VAL A 18 5.42 -4.62 -12.12
N PHE A 19 6.46 -4.63 -12.96
CA PHE A 19 6.29 -4.41 -14.40
C PHE A 19 5.35 -5.45 -15.02
N ALA A 20 5.53 -6.72 -14.68
CA ALA A 20 4.70 -7.80 -15.22
C ALA A 20 3.22 -7.64 -14.82
N ALA A 21 2.95 -7.15 -13.60
CA ALA A 21 1.60 -6.97 -13.10
C ALA A 21 0.88 -5.79 -13.78
N PHE A 22 1.57 -4.68 -13.99
CA PHE A 22 0.96 -3.44 -14.53
C PHE A 22 1.23 -3.24 -16.01
N LYS A 23 2.23 -3.92 -16.57
CA LYS A 23 2.63 -3.86 -17.99
C LYS A 23 3.00 -2.45 -18.46
N ASN A 24 3.58 -1.66 -17.55
CA ASN A 24 4.15 -0.36 -17.86
C ASN A 24 5.19 0.01 -16.80
N ASP A 25 5.96 1.08 -17.05
CA ASP A 25 7.06 1.49 -16.18
C ASP A 25 6.64 2.42 -15.02
N GLY A 26 5.40 2.91 -15.04
CA GLY A 26 4.94 3.92 -14.08
C GLY A 26 5.04 3.46 -12.64
N GLU A 27 4.53 2.28 -12.36
CA GLU A 27 4.54 1.70 -11.00
C GLU A 27 5.93 1.30 -10.57
N VAL A 28 6.78 0.84 -11.49
CA VAL A 28 8.20 0.55 -11.19
C VAL A 28 8.91 1.84 -10.80
N ALA A 29 8.72 2.91 -11.58
CA ALA A 29 9.31 4.21 -11.28
C ALA A 29 8.81 4.76 -9.95
N LEU A 30 7.53 4.58 -9.63
CA LEU A 30 6.94 5.00 -8.35
C LEU A 30 7.64 4.30 -7.19
N VAL A 31 7.76 2.99 -7.24
CA VAL A 31 8.39 2.22 -6.16
C VAL A 31 9.85 2.66 -5.97
N ARG A 32 10.60 2.82 -7.06
CA ARG A 32 11.98 3.29 -7.01
C ARG A 32 12.08 4.68 -6.37
N GLN A 33 11.18 5.58 -6.75
CA GLN A 33 11.19 6.95 -6.22
C GLN A 33 10.81 6.99 -4.75
N LEU A 34 9.85 6.18 -4.32
CA LEU A 34 9.50 6.07 -2.91
C LEU A 34 10.71 5.65 -2.07
N ARG A 35 11.49 4.69 -2.56
CA ARG A 35 12.71 4.27 -1.87
C ARG A 35 13.75 5.40 -1.85
N ALA A 36 13.97 6.04 -2.98
CA ALA A 36 14.95 7.14 -3.09
C ALA A 36 14.59 8.32 -2.19
N ASP A 37 13.31 8.62 -2.03
CA ASP A 37 12.79 9.70 -1.19
C ASP A 37 12.75 9.34 0.29
N ASN A 38 13.05 8.09 0.63
CA ASN A 38 12.95 7.57 1.99
C ASN A 38 11.52 7.67 2.55
N ASP A 39 10.53 7.46 1.69
CA ASP A 39 9.12 7.52 2.04
C ASP A 39 8.48 6.15 2.28
N VAL A 40 9.26 5.07 2.20
CA VAL A 40 8.76 3.72 2.44
C VAL A 40 8.64 3.46 3.93
N LEU A 41 7.46 3.05 4.38
CA LEU A 41 7.22 2.61 5.76
C LEU A 41 7.37 1.10 5.89
N ILE A 42 6.78 0.36 4.95
CA ILE A 42 6.79 -1.11 4.93
C ILE A 42 6.85 -1.55 3.47
N GLU A 43 7.68 -2.54 3.22
CA GLU A 43 7.73 -3.14 1.88
C GLU A 43 7.86 -4.65 2.04
N LEU A 44 6.89 -5.40 1.49
CA LEU A 44 6.80 -6.84 1.63
C LEU A 44 6.82 -7.53 0.28
N VAL A 45 7.38 -8.73 0.25
CA VAL A 45 7.38 -9.59 -0.93
C VAL A 45 6.74 -10.94 -0.57
N ALA A 46 6.11 -11.53 -1.58
CA ALA A 46 5.65 -12.92 -1.54
C ALA A 46 6.64 -13.76 -2.33
N GLU A 47 7.21 -14.76 -1.70
CA GLU A 47 8.19 -15.64 -2.30
C GLU A 47 7.61 -17.05 -2.39
N GLU A 48 7.73 -17.65 -3.56
CA GLU A 48 7.29 -19.02 -3.79
C GLU A 48 8.33 -19.76 -4.63
N ALA A 49 8.80 -20.91 -4.13
CA ALA A 49 9.82 -21.72 -4.79
C ALA A 49 11.07 -20.90 -5.18
N GLY A 50 11.47 -19.97 -4.31
CA GLY A 50 12.66 -19.15 -4.53
C GLY A 50 12.47 -17.97 -5.46
N SER A 51 11.25 -17.72 -5.94
CA SER A 51 10.93 -16.59 -6.82
C SER A 51 9.97 -15.62 -6.16
N ILE A 52 10.15 -14.32 -6.44
CA ILE A 52 9.22 -13.30 -5.97
C ILE A 52 8.02 -13.28 -6.92
N VAL A 53 6.84 -13.52 -6.34
CA VAL A 53 5.59 -13.60 -7.09
C VAL A 53 4.59 -12.51 -6.71
N GLY A 54 4.93 -11.70 -5.70
CA GLY A 54 4.08 -10.60 -5.28
C GLY A 54 4.84 -9.57 -4.46
N HIS A 55 4.27 -8.38 -4.36
CA HIS A 55 4.88 -7.24 -3.69
C HIS A 55 3.80 -6.26 -3.25
N ASP A 56 3.92 -5.71 -2.06
CA ASP A 56 3.14 -4.55 -1.65
C ASP A 56 3.98 -3.60 -0.81
N ILE A 57 3.51 -2.36 -0.71
CA ILE A 57 4.27 -1.29 -0.11
C ILE A 57 3.31 -0.30 0.56
N ALA A 58 3.68 0.13 1.77
CA ALA A 58 3.04 1.24 2.46
C ALA A 58 4.03 2.39 2.52
N SER A 59 3.59 3.57 2.11
CA SER A 59 4.43 4.76 2.10
C SER A 59 3.81 5.88 2.94
N ASN A 60 4.61 6.91 3.26
CA ASN A 60 4.16 8.04 4.05
C ASN A 60 2.92 8.69 3.44
N LEU A 61 1.91 8.89 4.27
CA LEU A 61 0.72 9.66 3.93
C LEU A 61 0.50 10.67 5.05
N THR A 62 0.34 11.94 4.68
CA THR A 62 0.14 13.01 5.65
C THR A 62 -1.29 13.54 5.60
N LEU A 63 -1.76 14.02 6.74
CA LEU A 63 -3.06 14.69 6.85
C LEU A 63 -2.84 16.17 7.12
N ASP A 64 -3.63 17.02 6.45
CA ASP A 64 -3.59 18.46 6.63
C ASP A 64 -5.01 18.98 6.96
N PRO A 65 -5.23 19.55 8.14
CA PRO A 65 -4.26 19.79 9.23
C PRO A 65 -3.75 18.50 9.86
N ASP A 66 -2.57 18.57 10.47
CA ASP A 66 -1.96 17.44 11.17
C ASP A 66 -2.82 17.05 12.38
N LEU A 67 -3.27 15.80 12.40
CA LEU A 67 -4.11 15.26 13.46
C LEU A 67 -3.31 14.46 14.50
N GLY A 68 -1.97 14.45 14.38
CA GLY A 68 -1.11 13.67 15.27
C GLY A 68 -1.16 12.17 14.98
N LEU A 69 -1.63 11.77 13.81
CA LEU A 69 -1.74 10.37 13.41
C LEU A 69 -0.62 9.98 12.44
N ARG A 70 -0.10 8.78 12.63
CA ARG A 70 0.84 8.18 11.68
C ARG A 70 0.05 7.36 10.67
N CYS A 71 0.12 7.75 9.40
CA CYS A 71 -0.67 7.12 8.34
C CYS A 71 0.20 6.56 7.23
N GLY A 72 -0.27 5.49 6.61
CA GLY A 72 0.35 4.90 5.43
C GLY A 72 -0.61 4.85 4.25
N GLY A 73 -0.07 5.06 3.05
CA GLY A 73 -0.78 4.84 1.80
C GLY A 73 -0.33 3.54 1.18
N LEU A 74 -1.27 2.68 0.80
CA LEU A 74 -0.98 1.38 0.22
C LEU A 74 -1.08 1.45 -1.30
N ALA A 75 0.02 1.36 -2.00
CA ALA A 75 0.13 1.22 -3.45
C ALA A 75 1.59 1.24 -3.88
N PRO A 76 1.97 0.50 -4.92
CA PRO A 76 1.14 -0.49 -5.62
C PRO A 76 1.12 -1.85 -4.92
N LEU A 77 0.08 -2.62 -5.21
CA LEU A 77 0.01 -4.03 -4.85
C LEU A 77 0.16 -4.82 -6.16
N SER A 78 1.13 -5.71 -6.21
CA SER A 78 1.46 -6.45 -7.44
C SER A 78 1.48 -7.94 -7.18
N VAL A 79 0.88 -8.71 -8.10
CA VAL A 79 0.99 -10.17 -8.13
C VAL A 79 1.35 -10.57 -9.55
N SER A 80 2.36 -11.41 -9.68
CA SER A 80 2.79 -11.95 -10.99
C SER A 80 1.58 -12.52 -11.73
N PRO A 81 1.40 -12.24 -13.03
CA PRO A 81 0.23 -12.72 -13.78
C PRO A 81 0.00 -14.22 -13.68
N ALA A 82 1.06 -15.02 -13.64
CA ALA A 82 0.96 -16.47 -13.52
C ALA A 82 0.43 -16.93 -12.16
N HIS A 83 0.43 -16.04 -11.16
CA HIS A 83 0.08 -16.37 -9.78
C HIS A 83 -1.14 -15.60 -9.30
N GLN A 84 -1.82 -14.84 -10.16
CA GLN A 84 -3.04 -14.12 -9.81
C GLN A 84 -4.18 -15.08 -9.54
N SER A 85 -5.17 -14.64 -8.77
CA SER A 85 -6.34 -15.43 -8.37
C SER A 85 -6.02 -16.66 -7.52
N SER A 86 -4.85 -16.67 -6.88
CA SER A 86 -4.43 -17.75 -5.97
C SER A 86 -4.38 -17.32 -4.49
N GLY A 87 -4.87 -16.10 -4.18
CA GLY A 87 -4.92 -15.59 -2.82
C GLY A 87 -3.65 -14.88 -2.35
N ILE A 88 -2.66 -14.69 -3.21
CA ILE A 88 -1.40 -14.02 -2.83
C ILE A 88 -1.65 -12.56 -2.47
N GLY A 89 -2.46 -11.85 -3.28
CA GLY A 89 -2.80 -10.46 -3.00
C GLY A 89 -3.48 -10.28 -1.64
N SER A 90 -4.41 -11.17 -1.30
CA SER A 90 -5.08 -11.14 0.01
C SER A 90 -4.10 -11.38 1.15
N LYS A 91 -3.17 -12.31 0.99
CA LYS A 91 -2.17 -12.60 2.01
C LYS A 91 -1.20 -11.44 2.20
N LEU A 92 -0.82 -10.76 1.10
CA LEU A 92 -0.01 -9.55 1.17
C LEU A 92 -0.76 -8.43 1.91
N MET A 93 -2.05 -8.25 1.62
CA MET A 93 -2.87 -7.26 2.32
C MET A 93 -2.96 -7.54 3.82
N GLU A 94 -3.26 -8.78 4.19
CA GLU A 94 -3.33 -9.17 5.60
C GLU A 94 -1.98 -8.93 6.30
N ALA A 95 -0.89 -9.29 5.65
CA ALA A 95 0.45 -9.14 6.22
C ALA A 95 0.83 -7.66 6.41
N ILE A 96 0.53 -6.80 5.45
CA ILE A 96 0.90 -5.38 5.56
C ILE A 96 0.03 -4.66 6.59
N ILE A 97 -1.23 -5.06 6.74
CA ILE A 97 -2.10 -4.53 7.80
C ILE A 97 -1.52 -4.89 9.17
N GLU A 98 -1.15 -6.16 9.36
CA GLU A 98 -0.59 -6.61 10.63
C GLU A 98 0.75 -5.94 10.93
N LYS A 99 1.61 -5.80 9.92
CA LYS A 99 2.89 -5.11 10.09
C LYS A 99 2.68 -3.63 10.43
N SER A 100 1.70 -2.99 9.79
CA SER A 100 1.34 -1.60 10.09
C SER A 100 0.93 -1.43 11.54
N ARG A 101 0.14 -2.37 12.05
CA ARG A 101 -0.26 -2.39 13.46
C ARG A 101 0.97 -2.51 14.36
N SER A 102 1.88 -3.40 14.02
CA SER A 102 3.05 -3.68 14.86
C SER A 102 4.03 -2.50 14.93
N ILE A 103 4.11 -1.67 13.90
CA ILE A 103 4.98 -0.49 13.91
C ILE A 103 4.29 0.79 14.40
N GLY A 104 3.04 0.68 14.81
CA GLY A 104 2.31 1.79 15.44
C GLY A 104 1.66 2.77 14.48
N LEU A 105 1.34 2.37 13.25
CA LEU A 105 0.53 3.21 12.37
C LEU A 105 -0.90 3.30 12.91
N ASN A 106 -1.52 4.46 12.76
CA ASN A 106 -2.89 4.69 13.23
C ASN A 106 -3.92 4.39 12.16
N ALA A 107 -3.62 4.65 10.89
CA ALA A 107 -4.56 4.42 9.80
C ALA A 107 -3.82 4.13 8.49
N LEU A 108 -4.47 3.34 7.65
CA LEU A 108 -4.03 3.06 6.29
C LEU A 108 -5.06 3.57 5.31
N PHE A 109 -4.58 4.05 4.17
CA PHE A 109 -5.43 4.57 3.10
C PHE A 109 -5.08 3.88 1.80
N LEU A 110 -6.08 3.69 0.94
CA LEU A 110 -5.88 3.16 -0.40
C LEU A 110 -6.95 3.67 -1.35
N LEU A 111 -6.66 3.52 -2.63
CA LEU A 111 -7.57 3.81 -3.71
C LEU A 111 -7.85 2.50 -4.43
N GLY A 112 -9.12 2.10 -4.52
CA GLY A 112 -9.45 0.83 -5.17
C GLY A 112 -10.91 0.48 -5.09
N ASP A 113 -11.24 -0.75 -5.50
CA ASP A 113 -12.60 -1.26 -5.50
C ASP A 113 -13.09 -1.55 -4.08
N PRO A 114 -14.11 -0.82 -3.57
CA PRO A 114 -14.63 -1.06 -2.23
C PRO A 114 -15.14 -2.49 -2.02
N ALA A 115 -15.70 -3.11 -3.07
CA ALA A 115 -16.20 -4.48 -2.97
C ALA A 115 -15.09 -5.47 -2.64
N TYR A 116 -13.86 -5.20 -3.10
CA TYR A 116 -12.72 -6.04 -2.79
C TYR A 116 -12.13 -5.72 -1.42
N TYR A 117 -11.85 -4.43 -1.14
CA TYR A 117 -11.08 -4.05 0.04
C TYR A 117 -11.90 -4.05 1.34
N GLN A 118 -13.24 -4.02 1.27
CA GLN A 118 -14.06 -4.11 2.46
C GLN A 118 -13.83 -5.42 3.23
N ARG A 119 -13.43 -6.49 2.54
CA ARG A 119 -13.13 -7.77 3.19
C ARG A 119 -12.00 -7.69 4.20
N PHE A 120 -11.12 -6.71 4.06
CA PHE A 120 -9.99 -6.49 4.97
C PHE A 120 -10.33 -5.47 6.06
N GLY A 121 -11.48 -4.82 5.99
CA GLY A 121 -11.90 -3.79 6.95
C GLY A 121 -11.79 -2.36 6.45
N PHE A 122 -11.41 -2.15 5.19
CA PHE A 122 -11.39 -0.82 4.60
C PHE A 122 -12.81 -0.33 4.34
N GLN A 123 -13.03 0.97 4.53
CA GLN A 123 -14.31 1.64 4.29
C GLN A 123 -14.07 2.97 3.60
N ILE A 124 -15.04 3.41 2.80
CA ILE A 124 -15.02 4.75 2.22
C ILE A 124 -14.86 5.75 3.37
N THR A 125 -13.92 6.68 3.21
CA THR A 125 -13.59 7.64 4.25
C THR A 125 -14.11 9.05 3.92
N ASP A 126 -14.42 9.82 4.97
CA ASP A 126 -14.76 11.23 4.82
C ASP A 126 -13.53 12.14 4.70
N ILE A 127 -12.34 11.59 4.91
CA ILE A 127 -11.09 12.32 4.68
C ILE A 127 -11.01 12.68 3.20
N LYS A 128 -10.71 13.94 2.91
CA LYS A 128 -10.61 14.42 1.53
C LYS A 128 -9.29 14.01 0.89
N SER A 129 -9.29 13.89 -0.43
CA SER A 129 -8.07 13.70 -1.21
C SER A 129 -8.29 14.24 -2.62
N GLU A 130 -7.24 14.27 -3.44
CA GLU A 130 -7.37 14.64 -4.85
C GLU A 130 -7.93 13.50 -5.71
N TYR A 131 -8.13 12.33 -5.13
CA TYR A 131 -8.62 11.15 -5.84
C TYR A 131 -10.15 11.03 -5.71
N PRO A 132 -10.80 10.23 -6.59
CA PRO A 132 -12.25 10.05 -6.54
C PRO A 132 -12.72 9.52 -5.18
N ALA A 133 -13.66 10.23 -4.56
CA ALA A 133 -14.15 9.91 -3.22
C ALA A 133 -14.77 8.51 -3.13
N GLU A 134 -15.39 8.03 -4.22
CA GLU A 134 -16.04 6.71 -4.24
C GLU A 134 -15.06 5.55 -4.20
N TYR A 135 -13.76 5.80 -4.39
CA TYR A 135 -12.71 4.77 -4.36
C TYR A 135 -11.70 4.97 -3.24
N PHE A 136 -11.78 6.10 -2.52
CA PHE A 136 -10.81 6.42 -1.47
C PHE A 136 -11.27 5.84 -0.14
N GLN A 137 -10.45 4.97 0.44
CA GLN A 137 -10.82 4.16 1.59
C GLN A 137 -9.77 4.23 2.68
N ALA A 138 -10.21 4.01 3.92
CA ALA A 138 -9.32 3.97 5.08
C ALA A 138 -9.62 2.77 5.96
N TYR A 139 -8.57 2.31 6.64
CA TYR A 139 -8.63 1.31 7.71
C TYR A 139 -8.08 1.95 8.98
N GLU A 140 -8.90 2.01 10.02
CA GLU A 140 -8.49 2.55 11.31
C GLU A 140 -7.82 1.46 12.14
N LEU A 141 -6.47 1.48 12.18
CA LEU A 141 -5.72 0.58 13.05
C LEU A 141 -5.93 0.95 14.52
N THR A 142 -5.97 2.26 14.81
CA THR A 142 -6.43 2.78 16.09
C THR A 142 -7.94 3.00 15.95
N PRO A 143 -8.77 2.27 16.70
CA PRO A 143 -10.22 2.38 16.55
C PRO A 143 -10.72 3.81 16.67
N GLU A 144 -11.57 4.19 15.73
CA GLU A 144 -12.27 5.48 15.72
C GLU A 144 -11.36 6.71 15.59
N CYS A 145 -10.09 6.53 15.18
CA CYS A 145 -9.14 7.65 15.12
C CYS A 145 -9.49 8.69 14.06
N LEU A 146 -10.31 8.34 13.07
CA LEU A 146 -10.71 9.25 11.99
C LEU A 146 -12.14 9.80 12.16
N ILE A 147 -12.87 9.37 13.17
CA ILE A 147 -14.26 9.82 13.37
C ILE A 147 -14.30 11.32 13.61
N GLY A 148 -15.11 12.01 12.80
CA GLY A 148 -15.26 13.46 12.90
C GLY A 148 -14.05 14.25 12.43
N ALA A 149 -13.03 13.59 11.94
CA ALA A 149 -11.81 14.24 11.45
C ALA A 149 -12.11 15.01 10.17
N LYS A 150 -11.62 16.24 10.09
CA LYS A 150 -11.72 17.07 8.88
C LYS A 150 -10.30 17.40 8.43
N ALA A 151 -9.86 16.71 7.40
CA ALA A 151 -8.50 16.85 6.89
C ALA A 151 -8.46 16.43 5.43
N LYS A 152 -7.38 16.82 4.75
CA LYS A 152 -7.08 16.35 3.41
C LYS A 152 -5.85 15.45 3.48
N ALA A 153 -5.93 14.28 2.85
CA ALA A 153 -4.84 13.32 2.76
C ALA A 153 -3.93 13.65 1.58
N HIS A 154 -2.62 13.53 1.80
CA HIS A 154 -1.61 13.69 0.78
C HIS A 154 -0.70 12.48 0.79
N TYR A 155 -0.70 11.75 -0.32
CA TYR A 155 0.27 10.68 -0.52
C TYR A 155 1.67 11.27 -0.65
N ALA A 156 2.69 10.41 -0.54
CA ALA A 156 4.08 10.82 -0.77
C ALA A 156 4.21 11.46 -2.15
N ARG A 157 5.14 12.42 -2.29
CA ARG A 157 5.26 13.21 -3.52
C ARG A 157 5.54 12.38 -4.77
N ALA A 158 6.11 11.19 -4.63
CA ALA A 158 6.38 10.30 -5.77
C ALA A 158 5.10 9.95 -6.54
N PHE A 159 3.94 9.92 -5.87
CA PHE A 159 2.66 9.66 -6.51
C PHE A 159 2.23 10.75 -7.49
N SER A 160 2.74 11.96 -7.33
CA SER A 160 2.41 13.08 -8.22
C SER A 160 3.06 12.95 -9.60
N SER A 161 3.99 12.01 -9.77
CA SER A 161 4.75 11.81 -11.01
C SER A 161 4.14 10.77 -11.93
N ILE A 162 3.03 10.15 -11.54
CA ILE A 162 2.37 9.12 -12.35
C ILE A 162 0.99 9.55 -12.80
#